data_0f08ec26913592fbdd678ca048c51972
#
_entry.id   0f08ec26913592fbdd678ca048c51972
#
_cell.length_a   1.000
_cell.length_b   1.000
_cell.length_c   1.000
_cell.angle_alpha   90.00
_cell.angle_beta   90.00
_cell.angle_gamma   90.00
#
_symmetry.space_group_name_H-M   'P 1'
#
loop_
_entity.id
_entity.type
_entity.pdbx_description
1 polymer ?
#
loop_
_entity_poly.entity_id
_entity_poly.type
_entity_poly.pdbx_seq_one_letter_code
_entity_poly.pdbx_strand_id
1 'polypeptide(L)'
;MAFNLLLVNWQDPEHPLAGGAEVHLQEVFGRLVNHYGYRVTLLACRVPDAPPETTIRGIRVLRRGPRNLFNYVVPWVYLRELHDEPFDFVVEDLNKLPFYARFYARQPVVAVLHHFFGKTIFQETSWLPATYVYLAERSVGKLYRGVPFVAVSRSSRDDLIRLGIPARDIRVIYNGTPPHMVPGPERFPDPTLVHLGRLKRYKRSDRVLQAFARVRQQIPTARLLVVGDGDARPELESLARHLGIADAVTFTGFVSEETKRELLQKAWVFVATSPKEGWGIVSMEAQACGTPAVVWNAPGLRETVRHGETGFIVESVEETAQRLLDLLQNADLRQRMGQAATRWAHTFSWDQAAHQFHEWFTELKRKFHAP
;
A
#
# COMPACT_ATOMS: atom_id res chain seq x y z
N MET A 1 -23.41 -5.99 -14.77
CA MET A 1 -23.05 -7.40 -15.01
C MET A 1 -22.26 -7.91 -13.81
N ALA A 2 -22.60 -9.07 -13.28
CA ALA A 2 -21.80 -9.72 -12.22
C ALA A 2 -20.77 -10.65 -12.89
N PHE A 3 -19.56 -10.71 -12.34
CA PHE A 3 -18.49 -11.56 -12.87
C PHE A 3 -18.06 -12.60 -11.83
N ASN A 4 -17.52 -13.72 -12.32
CA ASN A 4 -16.86 -14.73 -11.51
C ASN A 4 -15.35 -14.63 -11.70
N LEU A 5 -14.61 -14.25 -10.65
CA LEU A 5 -13.19 -13.95 -10.70
C LEU A 5 -12.37 -14.95 -9.88
N LEU A 6 -11.26 -15.42 -10.46
CA LEU A 6 -10.16 -16.00 -9.69
C LEU A 6 -9.14 -14.90 -9.41
N LEU A 7 -8.96 -14.54 -8.16
CA LEU A 7 -7.95 -13.60 -7.71
C LEU A 7 -6.77 -14.39 -7.13
N VAL A 8 -5.56 -14.10 -7.59
CA VAL A 8 -4.32 -14.72 -7.09
C VAL A 8 -3.48 -13.67 -6.40
N ASN A 9 -3.31 -13.81 -5.09
CA ASN A 9 -2.45 -12.97 -4.28
C ASN A 9 -1.59 -13.81 -3.34
N TRP A 10 -0.39 -13.33 -2.98
CA TRP A 10 0.53 -14.02 -2.09
C TRP A 10 -0.09 -14.38 -0.74
N GLN A 11 -0.90 -13.50 -0.20
CA GLN A 11 -1.47 -13.56 1.14
C GLN A 11 -2.93 -13.16 1.10
N ASP A 12 -3.70 -13.67 2.05
CA ASP A 12 -5.02 -13.14 2.32
C ASP A 12 -4.97 -12.08 3.44
N PRO A 13 -6.07 -11.33 3.68
CA PRO A 13 -6.11 -10.27 4.69
C PRO A 13 -5.85 -10.71 6.14
N GLU A 14 -6.05 -12.00 6.47
CA GLU A 14 -5.80 -12.53 7.83
C GLU A 14 -4.35 -12.99 8.04
N HIS A 15 -3.52 -12.96 6.99
CA HIS A 15 -2.14 -13.35 7.12
C HIS A 15 -1.36 -12.35 8.00
N PRO A 16 -0.52 -12.78 8.97
CA PRO A 16 0.23 -11.89 9.87
C PRO A 16 1.13 -10.86 9.16
N LEU A 17 1.51 -11.14 7.92
CA LEU A 17 2.31 -10.23 7.08
C LEU A 17 1.48 -9.47 6.06
N ALA A 18 0.16 -9.42 6.19
CA ALA A 18 -0.71 -8.62 5.33
C ALA A 18 -0.33 -7.14 5.36
N GLY A 19 -0.60 -6.43 4.28
CA GLY A 19 -0.25 -5.01 4.13
C GLY A 19 -1.18 -4.30 3.16
N GLY A 20 -0.67 -3.25 2.50
CA GLY A 20 -1.48 -2.40 1.64
C GLY A 20 -2.13 -3.11 0.44
N ALA A 21 -1.51 -4.16 -0.09
CA ALA A 21 -2.08 -4.96 -1.18
C ALA A 21 -3.31 -5.76 -0.70
N GLU A 22 -3.22 -6.37 0.49
CA GLU A 22 -4.32 -7.12 1.08
C GLU A 22 -5.48 -6.20 1.51
N VAL A 23 -5.17 -4.96 1.96
CA VAL A 23 -6.19 -3.92 2.20
C VAL A 23 -6.89 -3.56 0.88
N HIS A 24 -6.13 -3.29 -0.19
CA HIS A 24 -6.70 -3.03 -1.52
C HIS A 24 -7.62 -4.17 -1.98
N LEU A 25 -7.13 -5.41 -1.89
CA LEU A 25 -7.87 -6.60 -2.26
C LEU A 25 -9.22 -6.64 -1.52
N GLN A 26 -9.18 -6.52 -0.20
CA GLN A 26 -10.37 -6.60 0.65
C GLN A 26 -11.35 -5.46 0.37
N GLU A 27 -10.85 -4.24 0.20
CA GLU A 27 -11.66 -3.04 0.01
C GLU A 27 -12.30 -2.98 -1.39
N VAL A 28 -11.56 -3.35 -2.44
CA VAL A 28 -12.07 -3.33 -3.81
C VAL A 28 -12.93 -4.56 -4.08
N PHE A 29 -12.37 -5.77 -3.94
CA PHE A 29 -13.07 -6.99 -4.33
C PHE A 29 -14.21 -7.35 -3.38
N GLY A 30 -14.11 -7.00 -2.09
CA GLY A 30 -15.24 -7.11 -1.16
C GLY A 30 -16.43 -6.23 -1.56
N ARG A 31 -16.18 -5.01 -2.08
CA ARG A 31 -17.23 -4.15 -2.63
C ARG A 31 -17.80 -4.69 -3.94
N LEU A 32 -16.95 -5.26 -4.81
CA LEU A 32 -17.43 -5.91 -6.04
C LEU A 32 -18.38 -7.07 -5.71
N VAL A 33 -18.10 -7.85 -4.69
CA VAL A 33 -19.01 -8.90 -4.19
C VAL A 33 -20.30 -8.29 -3.66
N ASN A 34 -20.21 -7.33 -2.73
CA ASN A 34 -21.37 -6.86 -1.97
C ASN A 34 -22.27 -5.89 -2.77
N HIS A 35 -21.69 -5.04 -3.63
CA HIS A 35 -22.44 -4.00 -4.34
C HIS A 35 -22.76 -4.37 -5.79
N TYR A 36 -21.98 -5.28 -6.40
CA TYR A 36 -22.13 -5.64 -7.81
C TYR A 36 -22.46 -7.13 -8.04
N GLY A 37 -22.55 -7.91 -6.94
CA GLY A 37 -22.94 -9.32 -7.00
C GLY A 37 -21.87 -10.24 -7.59
N TYR A 38 -20.60 -9.85 -7.60
CA TYR A 38 -19.51 -10.67 -8.08
C TYR A 38 -19.33 -11.93 -7.23
N ARG A 39 -18.85 -12.99 -7.86
CA ARG A 39 -18.28 -14.14 -7.17
C ARG A 39 -16.77 -14.03 -7.28
N VAL A 40 -16.08 -14.01 -6.14
CA VAL A 40 -14.63 -13.89 -6.10
C VAL A 40 -14.05 -15.06 -5.30
N THR A 41 -13.16 -15.81 -5.91
CA THR A 41 -12.35 -16.83 -5.27
C THR A 41 -10.92 -16.30 -5.18
N LEU A 42 -10.39 -16.16 -3.98
CA LEU A 42 -9.01 -15.78 -3.71
C LEU A 42 -8.17 -17.02 -3.47
N LEU A 43 -7.15 -17.23 -4.28
CA LEU A 43 -6.09 -18.19 -4.03
C LEU A 43 -4.91 -17.49 -3.37
N ALA A 44 -4.56 -17.90 -2.13
CA ALA A 44 -3.48 -17.35 -1.31
C ALA A 44 -2.65 -18.45 -0.66
N CYS A 45 -1.47 -18.10 -0.14
CA CYS A 45 -0.65 -19.06 0.63
C CYS A 45 -1.33 -19.40 1.97
N ARG A 46 -0.90 -20.49 2.59
CA ARG A 46 -1.39 -20.91 3.92
C ARG A 46 -1.08 -19.87 4.98
N VAL A 47 -2.04 -19.68 5.86
CA VAL A 47 -1.91 -18.92 7.11
C VAL A 47 -1.72 -19.96 8.23
N PRO A 48 -0.71 -19.84 9.11
CA PRO A 48 -0.55 -20.74 10.24
C PRO A 48 -1.83 -20.82 11.08
N ASP A 49 -2.17 -22.00 11.53
CA ASP A 49 -3.31 -22.27 12.42
C ASP A 49 -4.70 -21.86 11.90
N ALA A 50 -4.79 -21.47 10.61
CA ALA A 50 -6.04 -21.08 9.98
C ALA A 50 -6.57 -22.19 9.04
N PRO A 51 -7.91 -22.29 8.85
CA PRO A 51 -8.51 -23.29 7.98
C PRO A 51 -8.04 -23.13 6.52
N PRO A 52 -7.94 -24.24 5.74
CA PRO A 52 -7.50 -24.21 4.35
C PRO A 52 -8.48 -23.50 3.42
N GLU A 53 -9.73 -23.31 3.85
CA GLU A 53 -10.77 -22.58 3.16
C GLU A 53 -11.59 -21.75 4.15
N THR A 54 -11.94 -20.54 3.75
CA THR A 54 -12.78 -19.62 4.54
C THR A 54 -13.49 -18.62 3.63
N THR A 55 -14.34 -17.79 4.20
CA THR A 55 -14.96 -16.66 3.52
C THR A 55 -14.67 -15.38 4.28
N ILE A 56 -14.05 -14.40 3.60
CA ILE A 56 -13.73 -13.09 4.18
C ILE A 56 -14.48 -12.02 3.39
N ARG A 57 -15.38 -11.30 4.01
CA ARG A 57 -16.24 -10.26 3.37
C ARG A 57 -16.91 -10.73 2.06
N GLY A 58 -17.36 -11.99 2.02
CA GLY A 58 -18.02 -12.60 0.87
C GLY A 58 -17.07 -13.15 -0.20
N ILE A 59 -15.77 -12.99 -0.04
CA ILE A 59 -14.74 -13.58 -0.91
C ILE A 59 -14.44 -14.99 -0.41
N ARG A 60 -14.58 -16.01 -1.28
CA ARG A 60 -14.12 -17.38 -0.98
C ARG A 60 -12.60 -17.42 -0.99
N VAL A 61 -11.96 -17.80 0.11
CA VAL A 61 -10.50 -17.84 0.25
C VAL A 61 -10.01 -19.28 0.27
N LEU A 62 -9.11 -19.62 -0.64
CA LEU A 62 -8.43 -20.90 -0.73
C LEU A 62 -6.96 -20.73 -0.32
N ARG A 63 -6.57 -21.32 0.79
CA ARG A 63 -5.20 -21.27 1.34
C ARG A 63 -4.42 -22.52 0.94
N ARG A 64 -3.47 -22.37 0.02
CA ARG A 64 -2.70 -23.50 -0.53
C ARG A 64 -1.20 -23.24 -0.46
N GLY A 65 -0.45 -24.27 -0.11
CA GLY A 65 1.02 -24.24 -0.12
C GLY A 65 1.70 -23.26 0.84
N PRO A 66 3.02 -23.38 1.01
CA PRO A 66 3.80 -22.50 1.86
C PRO A 66 4.10 -21.17 1.14
N ARG A 67 4.19 -20.08 1.90
CA ARG A 67 4.40 -18.74 1.37
C ARG A 67 5.64 -18.63 0.46
N ASN A 68 6.76 -19.23 0.83
CA ASN A 68 8.02 -19.06 0.10
C ASN A 68 8.06 -19.78 -1.27
N LEU A 69 7.16 -20.75 -1.49
CA LEU A 69 7.05 -21.51 -2.73
C LEU A 69 5.71 -21.27 -3.44
N PHE A 70 4.95 -20.29 -3.01
CA PHE A 70 3.56 -20.09 -3.45
C PHE A 70 3.45 -19.85 -4.96
N ASN A 71 4.39 -19.11 -5.56
CA ASN A 71 4.42 -18.90 -7.00
C ASN A 71 4.57 -20.20 -7.83
N TYR A 72 5.14 -21.28 -7.26
CA TYR A 72 5.19 -22.60 -7.88
C TYR A 72 3.95 -23.43 -7.59
N VAL A 73 3.28 -23.17 -6.48
CA VAL A 73 2.05 -23.86 -6.07
C VAL A 73 0.85 -23.41 -6.90
N VAL A 74 0.78 -22.12 -7.23
CA VAL A 74 -0.37 -21.54 -7.95
C VAL A 74 -0.68 -22.26 -9.27
N PRO A 75 0.26 -22.50 -10.21
CA PRO A 75 -0.04 -23.22 -11.44
C PRO A 75 -0.57 -24.64 -11.20
N TRP A 76 -0.01 -25.32 -10.21
CA TRP A 76 -0.42 -26.68 -9.88
C TRP A 76 -1.84 -26.72 -9.28
N VAL A 77 -2.17 -25.80 -8.35
CA VAL A 77 -3.52 -25.69 -7.79
C VAL A 77 -4.53 -25.31 -8.87
N TYR A 78 -4.18 -24.33 -9.71
CA TYR A 78 -5.03 -23.93 -10.80
C TYR A 78 -5.37 -25.12 -11.71
N LEU A 79 -4.38 -25.89 -12.18
CA LEU A 79 -4.56 -27.01 -13.09
C LEU A 79 -5.30 -28.19 -12.46
N ARG A 80 -5.25 -28.39 -11.14
CA ARG A 80 -5.88 -29.52 -10.47
C ARG A 80 -7.23 -29.22 -9.82
N GLU A 81 -7.41 -27.99 -9.32
CA GLU A 81 -8.57 -27.66 -8.49
C GLU A 81 -9.49 -26.62 -9.15
N LEU A 82 -8.98 -25.76 -10.06
CA LEU A 82 -9.68 -24.53 -10.46
C LEU A 82 -9.90 -24.38 -11.98
N HIS A 83 -9.21 -25.15 -12.82
CA HIS A 83 -9.23 -24.94 -14.28
C HIS A 83 -10.60 -25.17 -14.94
N ASP A 84 -11.47 -25.98 -14.34
CA ASP A 84 -12.82 -26.24 -14.83
C ASP A 84 -13.88 -25.31 -14.19
N GLU A 85 -13.49 -24.49 -13.19
CA GLU A 85 -14.42 -23.48 -12.66
C GLU A 85 -14.69 -22.37 -13.70
N PRO A 86 -15.95 -21.92 -13.86
CA PRO A 86 -16.32 -20.97 -14.89
C PRO A 86 -15.96 -19.54 -14.51
N PHE A 87 -14.68 -19.24 -14.37
CA PHE A 87 -14.20 -17.88 -14.14
C PHE A 87 -14.29 -17.05 -15.43
N ASP A 88 -14.68 -15.78 -15.29
CA ASP A 88 -14.65 -14.81 -16.38
C ASP A 88 -13.24 -14.26 -16.61
N PHE A 89 -12.49 -14.06 -15.50
CA PHE A 89 -11.13 -13.57 -15.50
C PHE A 89 -10.29 -14.21 -14.39
N VAL A 90 -8.99 -14.35 -14.67
CA VAL A 90 -7.96 -14.57 -13.66
C VAL A 90 -7.26 -13.24 -13.40
N VAL A 91 -7.29 -12.77 -12.16
CA VAL A 91 -6.69 -11.52 -11.72
C VAL A 91 -5.40 -11.82 -10.96
N GLU A 92 -4.25 -11.44 -11.51
CA GLU A 92 -2.97 -11.51 -10.80
C GLU A 92 -2.71 -10.24 -10.01
N ASP A 93 -2.59 -10.35 -8.70
CA ASP A 93 -2.17 -9.25 -7.85
C ASP A 93 -0.63 -9.24 -7.73
N LEU A 94 0.00 -8.32 -8.47
CA LEU A 94 1.46 -8.20 -8.56
C LEU A 94 2.01 -7.31 -7.44
N ASN A 95 2.26 -7.94 -6.30
CA ASN A 95 2.85 -7.26 -5.15
C ASN A 95 4.25 -7.78 -4.75
N LYS A 96 4.77 -8.78 -5.49
CA LYS A 96 6.11 -9.37 -5.33
C LYS A 96 6.60 -9.98 -6.64
N LEU A 97 6.32 -11.29 -6.82
CA LEU A 97 6.67 -12.05 -8.02
C LEU A 97 5.43 -12.27 -8.87
N PRO A 98 5.52 -12.24 -10.19
CA PRO A 98 4.43 -12.64 -11.05
C PRO A 98 4.14 -14.15 -10.91
N PHE A 99 2.87 -14.51 -11.04
CA PHE A 99 2.42 -15.90 -11.04
C PHE A 99 2.40 -16.52 -12.44
N TYR A 100 2.57 -15.69 -13.47
CA TYR A 100 2.61 -16.10 -14.87
C TYR A 100 1.34 -16.83 -15.35
N ALA A 101 0.16 -16.51 -14.80
CA ALA A 101 -1.10 -17.15 -15.10
C ALA A 101 -1.45 -17.15 -16.60
N ARG A 102 -0.99 -16.15 -17.34
CA ARG A 102 -1.18 -16.07 -18.80
C ARG A 102 -0.65 -17.30 -19.58
N PHE A 103 0.24 -18.11 -19.00
CA PHE A 103 0.81 -19.29 -19.68
C PHE A 103 0.09 -20.58 -19.38
N TYR A 104 -0.77 -20.63 -18.35
CA TYR A 104 -1.49 -21.84 -17.97
C TYR A 104 -2.99 -21.64 -17.74
N ALA A 105 -3.46 -20.40 -17.51
CA ALA A 105 -4.89 -20.13 -17.37
C ALA A 105 -5.61 -20.18 -18.73
N ARG A 106 -6.81 -20.76 -18.72
CA ARG A 106 -7.70 -20.81 -19.91
C ARG A 106 -8.46 -19.50 -20.09
N GLN A 107 -8.76 -18.83 -18.98
CA GLN A 107 -9.50 -17.59 -18.97
C GLN A 107 -8.56 -16.39 -19.26
N PRO A 108 -9.13 -15.27 -19.74
CA PRO A 108 -8.38 -14.04 -19.88
C PRO A 108 -7.73 -13.62 -18.56
N VAL A 109 -6.43 -13.33 -18.62
CA VAL A 109 -5.65 -12.86 -17.46
C VAL A 109 -5.57 -11.34 -17.48
N VAL A 110 -5.77 -10.73 -16.32
CA VAL A 110 -5.56 -9.31 -16.05
C VAL A 110 -4.67 -9.16 -14.83
N ALA A 111 -4.02 -8.02 -14.67
CA ALA A 111 -3.07 -7.83 -13.58
C ALA A 111 -3.32 -6.51 -12.83
N VAL A 112 -3.11 -6.54 -11.51
CA VAL A 112 -3.10 -5.36 -10.64
C VAL A 112 -1.68 -5.15 -10.15
N LEU A 113 -1.09 -4.00 -10.43
CA LEU A 113 0.25 -3.66 -9.96
C LEU A 113 0.19 -2.67 -8.80
N HIS A 114 0.69 -3.07 -7.64
CA HIS A 114 0.92 -2.15 -6.52
C HIS A 114 2.21 -1.38 -6.71
N HIS A 115 3.35 -2.05 -6.74
CA HIS A 115 4.66 -1.48 -7.08
C HIS A 115 5.66 -2.60 -7.37
N PHE A 116 6.70 -2.27 -8.10
CA PHE A 116 7.90 -3.10 -8.19
C PHE A 116 8.94 -2.62 -7.17
N PHE A 117 9.65 -3.55 -6.55
CA PHE A 117 10.79 -3.22 -5.68
C PHE A 117 11.94 -2.61 -6.49
N GLY A 118 12.18 -3.14 -7.70
CA GLY A 118 13.34 -2.74 -8.49
C GLY A 118 14.63 -2.98 -7.69
N LYS A 119 15.54 -2.00 -7.68
CA LYS A 119 16.82 -2.12 -6.96
C LYS A 119 16.68 -2.07 -5.43
N THR A 120 15.55 -1.62 -4.87
CA THR A 120 15.39 -1.55 -3.40
C THR A 120 15.32 -2.94 -2.75
N ILE A 121 15.00 -3.99 -3.53
CA ILE A 121 14.97 -5.36 -3.04
C ILE A 121 16.33 -5.83 -2.47
N PHE A 122 17.43 -5.29 -2.98
CA PHE A 122 18.78 -5.61 -2.49
C PHE A 122 19.07 -5.06 -1.08
N GLN A 123 18.20 -4.19 -0.56
CA GLN A 123 18.25 -3.71 0.84
C GLN A 123 17.42 -4.59 1.79
N GLU A 124 16.59 -5.48 1.26
CA GLU A 124 15.63 -6.28 2.02
C GLU A 124 16.03 -7.74 2.18
N THR A 125 16.85 -8.26 1.30
CA THR A 125 17.26 -9.66 1.33
C THR A 125 18.64 -9.84 0.73
N SER A 126 19.23 -11.03 0.92
CA SER A 126 20.53 -11.37 0.34
C SER A 126 20.51 -11.34 -1.19
N TRP A 127 21.67 -11.19 -1.80
CA TRP A 127 21.82 -10.90 -3.23
C TRP A 127 21.16 -11.94 -4.17
N LEU A 128 21.15 -13.24 -3.81
CA LEU A 128 20.55 -14.29 -4.63
C LEU A 128 19.01 -14.15 -4.75
N PRO A 129 18.24 -14.14 -3.64
CA PRO A 129 16.81 -13.87 -3.72
C PRO A 129 16.49 -12.49 -4.30
N ALA A 130 17.28 -11.45 -3.99
CA ALA A 130 17.10 -10.12 -4.55
C ALA A 130 17.23 -10.13 -6.08
N THR A 131 18.24 -10.80 -6.63
CA THR A 131 18.44 -10.95 -8.07
C THR A 131 17.29 -11.69 -8.72
N TYR A 132 16.81 -12.76 -8.09
CA TYR A 132 15.65 -13.52 -8.58
C TYR A 132 14.40 -12.64 -8.68
N VAL A 133 14.05 -11.90 -7.62
CA VAL A 133 12.91 -10.99 -7.62
C VAL A 133 13.09 -9.90 -8.68
N TYR A 134 14.26 -9.27 -8.74
CA TYR A 134 14.56 -8.22 -9.70
C TYR A 134 14.41 -8.67 -11.16
N LEU A 135 14.90 -9.87 -11.49
CA LEU A 135 14.78 -10.45 -12.84
C LEU A 135 13.33 -10.83 -13.15
N ALA A 136 12.60 -11.39 -12.17
CA ALA A 136 11.20 -11.72 -12.33
C ALA A 136 10.33 -10.47 -12.58
N GLU A 137 10.55 -9.37 -11.85
CA GLU A 137 9.89 -8.09 -12.11
C GLU A 137 10.19 -7.58 -13.54
N ARG A 138 11.45 -7.64 -13.98
CA ARG A 138 11.83 -7.22 -15.34
C ARG A 138 11.23 -8.09 -16.44
N SER A 139 10.96 -9.37 -16.16
CA SER A 139 10.35 -10.28 -17.12
C SER A 139 8.91 -9.85 -17.49
N VAL A 140 8.22 -9.12 -16.60
CA VAL A 140 6.86 -8.62 -16.83
C VAL A 140 6.77 -7.84 -18.14
N GLY A 141 7.74 -6.98 -18.43
CA GLY A 141 7.76 -6.16 -19.63
C GLY A 141 7.71 -6.94 -20.96
N LYS A 142 8.26 -8.16 -20.98
CA LYS A 142 8.21 -9.04 -22.16
C LYS A 142 7.08 -10.05 -22.08
N LEU A 143 6.91 -10.67 -20.91
CA LEU A 143 6.02 -11.82 -20.74
C LEU A 143 4.55 -11.42 -20.53
N TYR A 144 4.24 -10.16 -20.20
CA TYR A 144 2.87 -9.68 -19.99
C TYR A 144 2.38 -8.71 -21.07
N ARG A 145 3.04 -8.64 -22.22
CA ARG A 145 2.54 -7.83 -23.34
C ARG A 145 1.14 -8.31 -23.76
N GLY A 146 0.20 -7.35 -23.86
CA GLY A 146 -1.19 -7.63 -24.18
C GLY A 146 -2.07 -8.07 -23.01
N VAL A 147 -1.49 -8.22 -21.80
CA VAL A 147 -2.26 -8.36 -20.55
C VAL A 147 -2.73 -6.96 -20.14
N PRO A 148 -4.03 -6.74 -19.88
CA PRO A 148 -4.52 -5.49 -19.30
C PRO A 148 -4.07 -5.32 -17.85
N PHE A 149 -3.67 -4.10 -17.50
CA PHE A 149 -3.20 -3.74 -16.16
C PHE A 149 -4.07 -2.68 -15.50
N VAL A 150 -4.25 -2.82 -14.19
CA VAL A 150 -4.53 -1.70 -13.29
C VAL A 150 -3.26 -1.38 -12.51
N ALA A 151 -2.88 -0.11 -12.47
CA ALA A 151 -1.84 0.41 -11.60
C ALA A 151 -2.47 1.29 -10.52
N VAL A 152 -2.05 1.15 -9.26
CA VAL A 152 -2.63 1.89 -8.13
C VAL A 152 -2.14 3.34 -8.04
N SER A 153 -1.21 3.75 -8.91
CA SER A 153 -0.69 5.11 -9.00
C SER A 153 -0.12 5.40 -10.40
N ARG A 154 0.09 6.68 -10.72
CA ARG A 154 0.82 7.09 -11.94
C ARG A 154 2.26 6.58 -11.91
N SER A 155 2.90 6.62 -10.75
CA SER A 155 4.27 6.09 -10.59
C SER A 155 4.35 4.60 -10.91
N SER A 156 3.38 3.79 -10.44
CA SER A 156 3.31 2.35 -10.78
C SER A 156 3.01 2.12 -12.27
N ARG A 157 2.16 2.96 -12.88
CA ARG A 157 1.95 2.95 -14.34
C ARG A 157 3.25 3.25 -15.10
N ASP A 158 3.99 4.27 -14.67
CA ASP A 158 5.25 4.67 -15.33
C ASP A 158 6.32 3.57 -15.18
N ASP A 159 6.31 2.81 -14.07
CA ASP A 159 7.16 1.62 -13.91
C ASP A 159 6.82 0.56 -14.98
N LEU A 160 5.54 0.27 -15.23
CA LEU A 160 5.11 -0.65 -16.29
C LEU A 160 5.52 -0.17 -17.68
N ILE A 161 5.34 1.12 -17.98
CA ILE A 161 5.73 1.71 -19.27
C ILE A 161 7.25 1.60 -19.47
N ARG A 162 8.05 1.87 -18.44
CA ARG A 162 9.52 1.69 -18.50
C ARG A 162 9.95 0.24 -18.74
N LEU A 163 9.15 -0.74 -18.31
CA LEU A 163 9.38 -2.15 -18.63
C LEU A 163 8.91 -2.53 -20.04
N GLY A 164 8.19 -1.66 -20.77
CA GLY A 164 7.75 -1.87 -22.13
C GLY A 164 6.28 -2.35 -22.26
N ILE A 165 5.48 -2.23 -21.21
CA ILE A 165 4.02 -2.41 -21.31
C ILE A 165 3.41 -1.16 -21.97
N PRO A 166 2.61 -1.30 -23.04
CA PRO A 166 2.00 -0.16 -23.71
C PRO A 166 1.06 0.61 -22.79
N ALA A 167 1.11 1.94 -22.84
CA ALA A 167 0.27 2.80 -22.00
C ALA A 167 -1.23 2.54 -22.15
N ARG A 168 -1.68 2.11 -23.34
CA ARG A 168 -3.08 1.77 -23.63
C ARG A 168 -3.58 0.51 -22.90
N ASP A 169 -2.67 -0.35 -22.43
CA ASP A 169 -2.98 -1.58 -21.70
C ASP A 169 -2.98 -1.34 -20.18
N ILE A 170 -2.76 -0.09 -19.72
CA ILE A 170 -2.64 0.26 -18.31
C ILE A 170 -3.70 1.30 -17.95
N ARG A 171 -4.59 0.95 -17.01
CA ARG A 171 -5.50 1.90 -16.35
C ARG A 171 -4.95 2.27 -14.98
N VAL A 172 -5.01 3.54 -14.59
CA VAL A 172 -4.71 3.97 -13.21
C VAL A 172 -6.02 4.01 -12.44
N ILE A 173 -6.10 3.23 -11.35
CA ILE A 173 -7.18 3.26 -10.38
C ILE A 173 -6.54 3.43 -9.01
N TYR A 174 -6.68 4.62 -8.43
CA TYR A 174 -6.11 4.93 -7.13
C TYR A 174 -6.80 4.19 -5.99
N ASN A 175 -6.05 3.88 -4.95
CA ASN A 175 -6.61 3.35 -3.72
C ASN A 175 -7.48 4.39 -3.03
N GLY A 176 -8.54 3.95 -2.39
CA GLY A 176 -9.44 4.81 -1.63
C GLY A 176 -8.96 5.06 -0.20
N THR A 177 -9.67 5.96 0.46
CA THR A 177 -9.56 6.24 1.89
C THR A 177 -10.78 5.66 2.60
N PRO A 178 -10.61 4.97 3.74
CA PRO A 178 -11.74 4.44 4.49
C PRO A 178 -12.68 5.56 4.98
N PRO A 179 -14.01 5.42 4.88
CA PRO A 179 -14.95 6.49 5.22
C PRO A 179 -14.96 6.88 6.71
N HIS A 180 -14.46 6.00 7.59
CA HIS A 180 -14.34 6.27 9.03
C HIS A 180 -13.08 7.08 9.40
N MET A 181 -12.15 7.27 8.45
CA MET A 181 -11.00 8.17 8.62
C MET A 181 -11.48 9.61 8.41
N VAL A 182 -11.79 10.28 9.51
CA VAL A 182 -12.29 11.65 9.57
C VAL A 182 -11.55 12.43 10.65
N PRO A 183 -11.53 13.77 10.61
CA PRO A 183 -10.91 14.57 11.66
C PRO A 183 -11.47 14.25 13.04
N GLY A 184 -10.60 14.17 14.03
CA GLY A 184 -10.98 14.00 15.42
C GLY A 184 -11.27 15.33 16.13
N PRO A 185 -11.92 15.30 17.31
CA PRO A 185 -12.26 16.50 18.06
C PRO A 185 -11.05 17.19 18.70
N GLU A 186 -9.99 16.44 19.00
CA GLU A 186 -8.87 16.91 19.80
C GLU A 186 -7.53 16.52 19.18
N ARG A 187 -6.50 17.35 19.42
CA ARG A 187 -5.11 17.05 19.12
C ARG A 187 -4.34 16.74 20.41
N PHE A 188 -3.21 16.06 20.31
CA PHE A 188 -2.31 15.90 21.44
C PHE A 188 -1.93 17.29 22.01
N PRO A 189 -1.82 17.42 23.34
CA PRO A 189 -1.44 18.69 23.95
C PRO A 189 -0.02 19.12 23.56
N ASP A 190 0.91 18.16 23.46
CA ASP A 190 2.28 18.39 23.02
C ASP A 190 2.40 18.28 21.50
N PRO A 191 3.34 19.01 20.86
CA PRO A 191 3.64 18.87 19.44
C PRO A 191 4.03 17.45 19.08
N THR A 192 3.11 16.66 18.52
CA THR A 192 3.29 15.23 18.28
C THR A 192 3.30 14.90 16.79
N LEU A 193 4.40 14.29 16.35
CA LEU A 193 4.55 13.70 15.03
C LEU A 193 4.12 12.23 15.07
N VAL A 194 3.56 11.75 13.96
CA VAL A 194 3.29 10.32 13.78
C VAL A 194 3.97 9.81 12.50
N HIS A 195 4.70 8.71 12.63
CA HIS A 195 5.20 7.86 11.55
C HIS A 195 4.55 6.49 11.67
N LEU A 196 3.92 6.00 10.61
CA LEU A 196 3.18 4.75 10.66
C LEU A 196 3.51 3.86 9.46
N GLY A 197 3.79 2.59 9.74
CA GLY A 197 4.04 1.57 8.73
C GLY A 197 4.86 0.40 9.25
N ARG A 198 5.08 -0.60 8.39
CA ARG A 198 5.99 -1.70 8.73
C ARG A 198 7.42 -1.18 8.89
N LEU A 199 8.07 -1.54 9.99
CA LEU A 199 9.45 -1.11 10.28
C LEU A 199 10.45 -1.99 9.51
N LYS A 200 10.58 -1.71 8.22
CA LYS A 200 11.50 -2.33 7.28
C LYS A 200 12.61 -1.36 6.87
N ARG A 201 13.81 -1.86 6.61
CA ARG A 201 14.97 -1.01 6.24
C ARG A 201 14.67 -0.13 5.02
N TYR A 202 13.98 -0.68 4.00
CA TYR A 202 13.62 0.10 2.81
C TYR A 202 12.64 1.24 3.07
N LYS A 203 11.88 1.21 4.17
CA LYS A 203 10.98 2.31 4.57
C LYS A 203 11.71 3.55 5.06
N ARG A 204 13.00 3.42 5.38
CA ARG A 204 13.88 4.52 5.78
C ARG A 204 13.35 5.33 6.97
N SER A 205 12.75 4.65 7.95
CA SER A 205 12.31 5.28 9.22
C SER A 205 13.48 5.91 10.01
N ASP A 206 14.73 5.51 9.71
CA ASP A 206 15.94 6.15 10.18
C ASP A 206 15.98 7.65 9.86
N ARG A 207 15.54 8.06 8.66
CA ARG A 207 15.47 9.46 8.24
C ARG A 207 14.47 10.26 9.08
N VAL A 208 13.35 9.62 9.47
CA VAL A 208 12.35 10.26 10.35
C VAL A 208 12.97 10.58 11.71
N LEU A 209 13.71 9.63 12.30
CA LEU A 209 14.41 9.84 13.58
C LEU A 209 15.47 10.93 13.49
N GLN A 210 16.26 10.95 12.41
CA GLN A 210 17.26 11.99 12.15
C GLN A 210 16.62 13.39 11.99
N ALA A 211 15.52 13.50 11.26
CA ALA A 211 14.78 14.76 11.13
C ALA A 211 14.17 15.18 12.47
N PHE A 212 13.58 14.23 13.21
CA PHE A 212 13.00 14.50 14.52
C PHE A 212 14.04 14.95 15.55
N ALA A 213 15.25 14.41 15.53
CA ALA A 213 16.33 14.87 16.40
C ALA A 213 16.63 16.37 16.21
N ARG A 214 16.59 16.87 14.97
CA ARG A 214 16.74 18.31 14.67
C ARG A 214 15.54 19.12 15.14
N VAL A 215 14.32 18.59 14.97
CA VAL A 215 13.09 19.23 15.51
C VAL A 215 13.18 19.35 17.03
N ARG A 216 13.62 18.31 17.71
CA ARG A 216 13.72 18.26 19.17
C ARG A 216 14.69 19.30 19.76
N GLN A 217 15.74 19.66 19.02
CA GLN A 217 16.67 20.72 19.41
C GLN A 217 15.99 22.10 19.49
N GLN A 218 14.97 22.35 18.67
CA GLN A 218 14.23 23.62 18.64
C GLN A 218 12.93 23.58 19.44
N ILE A 219 12.29 22.41 19.54
CA ILE A 219 11.05 22.20 20.28
C ILE A 219 11.25 21.04 21.26
N PRO A 220 11.79 21.29 22.48
CA PRO A 220 12.10 20.24 23.46
C PRO A 220 10.90 19.43 23.94
N THR A 221 9.66 19.94 23.79
CA THR A 221 8.42 19.23 24.14
C THR A 221 7.88 18.35 23.01
N ALA A 222 8.49 18.40 21.81
CA ALA A 222 8.04 17.58 20.69
C ALA A 222 8.13 16.08 20.99
N ARG A 223 7.14 15.32 20.49
CA ARG A 223 7.04 13.87 20.61
C ARG A 223 6.96 13.23 19.22
N LEU A 224 7.45 12.00 19.12
CA LEU A 224 7.33 11.18 17.91
C LEU A 224 6.73 9.82 18.26
N LEU A 225 5.62 9.50 17.61
CA LEU A 225 5.02 8.18 17.65
C LEU A 225 5.45 7.39 16.41
N VAL A 226 6.14 6.27 16.62
CA VAL A 226 6.51 5.30 15.57
C VAL A 226 5.57 4.12 15.71
N VAL A 227 4.56 4.07 14.84
CA VAL A 227 3.47 3.10 14.89
C VAL A 227 3.71 1.99 13.90
N GLY A 228 3.68 0.76 14.38
CA GLY A 228 3.95 -0.45 13.62
C GLY A 228 5.17 -1.21 14.15
N ASP A 229 5.46 -2.35 13.52
CA ASP A 229 6.55 -3.24 13.93
C ASP A 229 7.29 -3.79 12.70
N GLY A 230 8.43 -4.42 12.94
CA GLY A 230 9.25 -5.05 11.91
C GLY A 230 10.69 -5.28 12.35
N ASP A 231 11.43 -5.96 11.50
CA ASP A 231 12.82 -6.38 11.76
C ASP A 231 13.82 -5.21 11.89
N ALA A 232 13.47 -4.01 11.42
CA ALA A 232 14.29 -2.82 11.61
C ALA A 232 14.08 -2.14 12.97
N ARG A 233 13.09 -2.55 13.79
CA ARG A 233 12.78 -1.89 15.08
C ARG A 233 13.97 -1.82 16.04
N PRO A 234 14.74 -2.89 16.31
CA PRO A 234 15.88 -2.82 17.22
C PRO A 234 16.95 -1.82 16.78
N GLU A 235 17.19 -1.71 15.46
CA GLU A 235 18.13 -0.74 14.89
C GLU A 235 17.62 0.70 15.06
N LEU A 236 16.32 0.93 14.89
CA LEU A 236 15.69 2.24 15.05
C LEU A 236 15.69 2.69 16.53
N GLU A 237 15.40 1.79 17.47
CA GLU A 237 15.48 2.07 18.89
C GLU A 237 16.94 2.40 19.33
N SER A 238 17.91 1.68 18.78
CA SER A 238 19.33 1.99 18.99
C SER A 238 19.70 3.35 18.42
N LEU A 239 19.22 3.69 17.22
CA LEU A 239 19.45 5.00 16.62
C LEU A 239 18.82 6.13 17.44
N ALA A 240 17.60 5.94 17.97
CA ALA A 240 16.95 6.93 18.83
C ALA A 240 17.79 7.23 20.10
N ARG A 241 18.37 6.19 20.72
CA ARG A 241 19.32 6.36 21.85
C ARG A 241 20.58 7.13 21.42
N HIS A 242 21.17 6.75 20.29
CA HIS A 242 22.38 7.41 19.77
C HIS A 242 22.16 8.90 19.46
N LEU A 243 20.97 9.24 18.95
CA LEU A 243 20.57 10.61 18.66
C LEU A 243 20.13 11.41 19.91
N GLY A 244 20.07 10.79 21.09
CA GLY A 244 19.64 11.43 22.33
C GLY A 244 18.16 11.82 22.37
N ILE A 245 17.30 11.10 21.67
CA ILE A 245 15.85 11.39 21.56
C ILE A 245 14.96 10.25 22.07
N ALA A 246 15.52 9.22 22.67
CA ALA A 246 14.79 8.02 23.09
C ALA A 246 13.66 8.32 24.09
N ASP A 247 13.79 9.36 24.93
CA ASP A 247 12.77 9.83 25.89
C ASP A 247 11.54 10.46 25.21
N ALA A 248 11.67 10.88 23.95
CA ALA A 248 10.66 11.57 23.19
C ALA A 248 10.08 10.72 22.03
N VAL A 249 10.59 9.51 21.82
CA VAL A 249 10.13 8.58 20.78
C VAL A 249 9.42 7.41 21.41
N THR A 250 8.18 7.16 21.01
CA THR A 250 7.41 6.00 21.44
C THR A 250 7.23 5.02 20.28
N PHE A 251 7.76 3.80 20.40
CA PHE A 251 7.53 2.69 19.49
C PHE A 251 6.33 1.88 19.98
N THR A 252 5.18 2.02 19.36
CA THR A 252 3.92 1.42 19.83
C THR A 252 3.78 -0.07 19.50
N GLY A 253 4.53 -0.57 18.50
CA GLY A 253 4.24 -1.86 17.89
C GLY A 253 2.98 -1.80 17.03
N PHE A 254 2.42 -2.97 16.71
CA PHE A 254 1.14 -3.07 16.01
C PHE A 254 0.01 -2.52 16.88
N VAL A 255 -0.90 -1.80 16.25
CA VAL A 255 -2.09 -1.24 16.90
C VAL A 255 -3.35 -1.64 16.13
N SER A 256 -4.50 -1.60 16.79
CA SER A 256 -5.80 -1.83 16.14
C SER A 256 -6.11 -0.70 15.15
N GLU A 257 -7.02 -0.94 14.20
CA GLU A 257 -7.49 0.09 13.27
C GLU A 257 -8.11 1.30 14.00
N GLU A 258 -8.79 1.05 15.11
CA GLU A 258 -9.34 2.11 15.95
C GLU A 258 -8.25 2.97 16.60
N THR A 259 -7.27 2.34 17.24
CA THR A 259 -6.10 3.04 17.79
C THR A 259 -5.31 3.78 16.72
N LYS A 260 -5.11 3.16 15.55
CA LYS A 260 -4.49 3.82 14.39
C LYS A 260 -5.22 5.12 14.05
N ARG A 261 -6.54 5.05 13.89
CA ARG A 261 -7.36 6.22 13.60
C ARG A 261 -7.20 7.30 14.66
N GLU A 262 -7.31 6.96 15.94
CA GLU A 262 -7.13 7.91 17.03
C GLU A 262 -5.75 8.60 17.03
N LEU A 263 -4.69 7.84 16.82
CA LEU A 263 -3.33 8.38 16.74
C LEU A 263 -3.18 9.35 15.57
N LEU A 264 -3.75 9.00 14.40
CA LEU A 264 -3.75 9.87 13.21
C LEU A 264 -4.61 11.13 13.44
N GLN A 265 -5.73 11.01 14.13
CA GLN A 265 -6.59 12.15 14.49
C GLN A 265 -5.92 13.12 15.47
N LYS A 266 -5.19 12.60 16.45
CA LYS A 266 -4.56 13.41 17.52
C LYS A 266 -3.20 13.96 17.13
N ALA A 267 -2.49 13.36 16.19
CA ALA A 267 -1.18 13.83 15.75
C ALA A 267 -1.26 15.21 15.08
N TRP A 268 -0.22 16.00 15.24
CA TRP A 268 -0.12 17.31 14.61
C TRP A 268 0.34 17.21 13.15
N VAL A 269 1.28 16.30 12.86
CA VAL A 269 1.84 16.10 11.53
C VAL A 269 2.15 14.61 11.32
N PHE A 270 1.83 14.10 10.13
CA PHE A 270 2.27 12.79 9.66
C PHE A 270 3.58 12.93 8.89
N VAL A 271 4.51 12.00 9.08
CA VAL A 271 5.79 11.98 8.34
C VAL A 271 6.12 10.62 7.78
N ALA A 272 6.55 10.57 6.50
CA ALA A 272 6.99 9.35 5.83
C ALA A 272 8.15 9.60 4.88
N THR A 273 9.19 8.76 4.97
CA THR A 273 10.44 8.92 4.21
C THR A 273 10.79 7.72 3.32
N SER A 274 9.80 6.87 3.02
CA SER A 274 9.98 5.72 2.13
C SER A 274 10.49 6.15 0.76
N PRO A 275 11.51 5.51 0.18
CA PRO A 275 12.00 5.84 -1.16
C PRO A 275 11.09 5.31 -2.27
N LYS A 276 10.13 4.46 -1.94
CA LYS A 276 9.16 3.92 -2.90
C LYS A 276 7.93 3.37 -2.19
N GLU A 277 6.76 3.71 -2.71
CA GLU A 277 5.46 3.18 -2.31
C GLU A 277 4.63 2.86 -3.57
N GLY A 278 3.61 2.00 -3.40
CA GLY A 278 2.59 1.82 -4.44
C GLY A 278 1.71 3.05 -4.55
N TRP A 279 1.14 3.49 -3.41
CA TRP A 279 0.30 4.69 -3.29
C TRP A 279 0.62 5.48 -2.02
N GLY A 280 0.78 4.83 -0.89
CA GLY A 280 0.92 5.51 0.40
C GLY A 280 -0.43 5.67 1.10
N ILE A 281 -1.15 4.55 1.26
CA ILE A 281 -2.48 4.51 1.92
C ILE A 281 -2.46 5.25 3.26
N VAL A 282 -1.44 5.01 4.09
CA VAL A 282 -1.33 5.64 5.42
C VAL A 282 -1.21 7.16 5.35
N SER A 283 -0.51 7.70 4.33
CA SER A 283 -0.45 9.15 4.11
C SER A 283 -1.83 9.73 3.81
N MET A 284 -2.65 9.00 3.05
CA MET A 284 -4.02 9.41 2.75
C MET A 284 -4.93 9.28 3.97
N GLU A 285 -4.78 8.22 4.77
CA GLU A 285 -5.51 8.04 6.03
C GLU A 285 -5.21 9.17 7.02
N ALA A 286 -3.94 9.56 7.16
CA ALA A 286 -3.56 10.69 8.01
C ALA A 286 -4.19 12.01 7.53
N GLN A 287 -4.15 12.26 6.23
CA GLN A 287 -4.76 13.44 5.63
C GLN A 287 -6.29 13.44 5.79
N ALA A 288 -6.95 12.29 5.65
CA ALA A 288 -8.38 12.16 5.92
C ALA A 288 -8.74 12.50 7.37
N CYS A 289 -7.86 12.17 8.32
CA CYS A 289 -7.97 12.55 9.73
C CYS A 289 -7.64 14.03 10.01
N GLY A 290 -7.42 14.85 8.98
CA GLY A 290 -7.10 16.26 9.12
C GLY A 290 -5.64 16.53 9.54
N THR A 291 -4.76 15.56 9.37
CA THR A 291 -3.35 15.65 9.75
C THR A 291 -2.50 15.86 8.50
N PRO A 292 -1.90 17.07 8.32
CA PRO A 292 -1.06 17.36 7.16
C PRO A 292 0.15 16.44 7.12
N ALA A 293 0.63 16.14 5.90
CA ALA A 293 1.67 15.16 5.69
C ALA A 293 2.98 15.80 5.20
N VAL A 294 4.11 15.38 5.77
CA VAL A 294 5.45 15.65 5.24
C VAL A 294 5.99 14.34 4.68
N VAL A 295 6.14 14.27 3.36
CA VAL A 295 6.48 13.04 2.68
C VAL A 295 7.70 13.19 1.79
N TRP A 296 8.49 12.11 1.68
CA TRP A 296 9.64 12.07 0.78
C TRP A 296 9.19 12.15 -0.70
N ASN A 297 9.97 12.84 -1.55
CA ASN A 297 9.75 12.89 -3.01
C ASN A 297 10.04 11.51 -3.63
N ALA A 298 9.15 10.56 -3.38
CA ALA A 298 9.29 9.18 -3.81
C ALA A 298 8.09 8.73 -4.67
N PRO A 299 8.31 7.83 -5.63
CA PRO A 299 7.23 7.24 -6.42
C PRO A 299 6.10 6.71 -5.54
N GLY A 300 4.86 6.97 -5.94
CA GLY A 300 3.64 6.66 -5.18
C GLY A 300 3.39 7.64 -4.05
N LEU A 301 4.35 7.80 -3.14
CA LEU A 301 4.17 8.63 -1.94
C LEU A 301 3.95 10.11 -2.27
N ARG A 302 4.72 10.70 -3.19
CA ARG A 302 4.56 12.10 -3.62
C ARG A 302 3.20 12.42 -4.25
N GLU A 303 2.51 11.40 -4.77
CA GLU A 303 1.19 11.58 -5.39
C GLU A 303 0.08 11.75 -4.34
N THR A 304 0.35 11.42 -3.08
CA THR A 304 -0.62 11.57 -1.97
C THR A 304 -0.69 12.99 -1.44
N VAL A 305 0.29 13.84 -1.73
CA VAL A 305 0.40 15.19 -1.17
C VAL A 305 0.40 16.23 -2.28
N ARG A 306 -0.43 17.25 -2.14
CA ARG A 306 -0.33 18.51 -2.91
C ARG A 306 0.64 19.42 -2.17
N HIS A 307 1.86 19.57 -2.71
CA HIS A 307 2.92 20.36 -2.08
C HIS A 307 2.48 21.80 -1.78
N GLY A 308 2.65 22.24 -0.53
CA GLY A 308 2.25 23.57 -0.06
C GLY A 308 0.75 23.74 0.22
N GLU A 309 -0.10 22.77 -0.16
CA GLU A 309 -1.55 22.82 0.05
C GLU A 309 -2.03 21.82 1.12
N THR A 310 -1.68 20.53 0.98
CA THR A 310 -2.10 19.47 1.91
C THR A 310 -0.97 18.95 2.78
N GLY A 311 0.24 19.44 2.55
CA GLY A 311 1.46 19.03 3.22
C GLY A 311 2.69 19.44 2.39
N PHE A 312 3.82 18.81 2.67
CA PHE A 312 5.07 19.08 1.97
C PHE A 312 5.69 17.82 1.38
N ILE A 313 6.24 17.96 0.17
CA ILE A 313 7.09 16.95 -0.47
C ILE A 313 8.53 17.42 -0.28
N VAL A 314 9.38 16.55 0.27
CA VAL A 314 10.76 16.87 0.70
C VAL A 314 11.78 15.89 0.10
N GLU A 315 13.04 16.31 0.00
CA GLU A 315 14.11 15.53 -0.65
C GLU A 315 15.30 15.20 0.28
N SER A 316 15.37 15.86 1.44
CA SER A 316 16.44 15.65 2.40
C SER A 316 15.94 15.56 3.85
N VAL A 317 16.76 15.04 4.73
CA VAL A 317 16.48 15.01 6.18
C VAL A 317 16.37 16.43 6.74
N GLU A 318 17.23 17.33 6.25
CA GLU A 318 17.26 18.76 6.61
C GLU A 318 15.96 19.44 6.25
N GLU A 319 15.51 19.26 4.99
CA GLU A 319 14.25 19.82 4.53
C GLU A 319 13.05 19.19 5.27
N THR A 320 13.11 17.88 5.55
CA THR A 320 12.09 17.21 6.37
C THR A 320 11.96 17.88 7.72
N ALA A 321 13.09 18.10 8.42
CA ALA A 321 13.10 18.77 9.73
C ALA A 321 12.54 20.20 9.63
N GLN A 322 12.92 20.97 8.61
CA GLN A 322 12.44 22.33 8.43
C GLN A 322 10.92 22.37 8.21
N ARG A 323 10.37 21.51 7.34
CA ARG A 323 8.92 21.47 7.09
C ARG A 323 8.12 20.96 8.29
N LEU A 324 8.71 20.06 9.08
CA LEU A 324 8.12 19.67 10.35
C LEU A 324 8.07 20.86 11.32
N LEU A 325 9.16 21.64 11.44
CA LEU A 325 9.20 22.85 12.28
C LEU A 325 8.17 23.90 11.82
N ASP A 326 8.08 24.16 10.50
CA ASP A 326 7.10 25.09 9.92
C ASP A 326 5.68 24.73 10.38
N LEU A 327 5.32 23.45 10.35
CA LEU A 327 3.99 22.97 10.75
C LEU A 327 3.79 22.94 12.27
N LEU A 328 4.84 22.65 13.06
CA LEU A 328 4.72 22.58 14.51
C LEU A 328 4.63 23.97 15.14
N GLN A 329 5.34 24.96 14.60
CA GLN A 329 5.39 26.32 15.11
C GLN A 329 4.24 27.22 14.59
N ASN A 330 3.64 26.87 13.46
CA ASN A 330 2.58 27.67 12.84
C ASN A 330 1.22 26.95 12.87
N ALA A 331 0.42 27.26 13.87
CA ALA A 331 -0.90 26.64 14.07
C ALA A 331 -1.86 26.92 12.90
N ASP A 332 -1.87 28.15 12.37
CA ASP A 332 -2.75 28.55 11.27
C ASP A 332 -2.39 27.81 9.97
N LEU A 333 -1.09 27.68 9.67
CA LEU A 333 -0.62 26.90 8.53
C LEU A 333 -1.05 25.45 8.66
N ARG A 334 -0.80 24.86 9.84
CA ARG A 334 -1.15 23.46 10.11
C ARG A 334 -2.66 23.22 9.99
N GLN A 335 -3.48 24.12 10.51
CA GLN A 335 -4.95 24.02 10.43
C GLN A 335 -5.44 24.14 8.99
N ARG A 336 -4.98 25.12 8.23
CA ARG A 336 -5.34 25.28 6.82
C ARG A 336 -4.95 24.06 5.98
N MET A 337 -3.70 23.59 6.16
CA MET A 337 -3.25 22.38 5.46
C MET A 337 -4.03 21.13 5.88
N GLY A 338 -4.36 20.97 7.16
CA GLY A 338 -5.16 19.84 7.64
C GLY A 338 -6.56 19.82 7.00
N GLN A 339 -7.22 20.97 6.90
CA GLN A 339 -8.52 21.09 6.22
C GLN A 339 -8.42 20.77 4.72
N ALA A 340 -7.38 21.27 4.05
CA ALA A 340 -7.13 20.97 2.64
C ALA A 340 -6.83 19.50 2.44
N ALA A 341 -6.04 18.90 3.34
CA ALA A 341 -5.68 17.49 3.34
C ALA A 341 -6.93 16.58 3.47
N THR A 342 -7.86 16.92 4.36
CA THR A 342 -9.13 16.20 4.51
C THR A 342 -9.94 16.22 3.20
N ARG A 343 -10.11 17.40 2.62
CA ARG A 343 -10.83 17.52 1.33
C ARG A 343 -10.17 16.72 0.23
N TRP A 344 -8.84 16.78 0.13
CA TRP A 344 -8.06 16.03 -0.85
C TRP A 344 -8.21 14.53 -0.67
N ALA A 345 -8.02 14.01 0.55
CA ALA A 345 -8.12 12.58 0.84
C ALA A 345 -9.51 12.01 0.52
N HIS A 346 -10.57 12.76 0.78
CA HIS A 346 -11.93 12.33 0.50
C HIS A 346 -12.31 12.35 -1.00
N THR A 347 -11.45 12.89 -1.88
CA THR A 347 -11.63 12.70 -3.33
C THR A 347 -11.29 11.29 -3.80
N PHE A 348 -10.68 10.46 -2.93
CA PHE A 348 -10.33 9.06 -3.19
C PHE A 348 -11.14 8.15 -2.27
N SER A 349 -12.14 7.48 -2.79
CA SER A 349 -12.94 6.53 -2.01
C SER A 349 -12.78 5.10 -2.55
N TRP A 350 -12.90 4.13 -1.66
CA TRP A 350 -12.90 2.72 -2.05
C TRP A 350 -14.13 2.35 -2.89
N ASP A 351 -15.27 3.05 -2.71
CA ASP A 351 -16.46 2.86 -3.53
C ASP A 351 -16.21 3.32 -4.97
N GLN A 352 -15.53 4.46 -5.16
CA GLN A 352 -15.12 4.94 -6.48
C GLN A 352 -14.09 3.98 -7.12
N ALA A 353 -13.12 3.49 -6.36
CA ALA A 353 -12.16 2.53 -6.85
C ALA A 353 -12.85 1.25 -7.33
N ALA A 354 -13.75 0.68 -6.52
CA ALA A 354 -14.52 -0.52 -6.89
C ALA A 354 -15.42 -0.27 -8.12
N HIS A 355 -16.04 0.91 -8.22
CA HIS A 355 -16.82 1.29 -9.41
C HIS A 355 -15.95 1.31 -10.68
N GLN A 356 -14.77 1.93 -10.63
CA GLN A 356 -13.83 1.96 -11.75
C GLN A 356 -13.32 0.56 -12.15
N PHE A 357 -13.14 -0.34 -11.17
CA PHE A 357 -12.84 -1.76 -11.45
C PHE A 357 -14.02 -2.45 -12.15
N HIS A 358 -15.26 -2.20 -11.69
CA HIS A 358 -16.46 -2.74 -12.34
C HIS A 358 -16.59 -2.28 -13.80
N GLU A 359 -16.38 -0.99 -14.07
CA GLU A 359 -16.36 -0.45 -15.43
C GLU A 359 -15.27 -1.13 -16.28
N TRP A 360 -14.06 -1.23 -15.73
CA TRP A 360 -12.93 -1.85 -16.41
C TRP A 360 -13.20 -3.32 -16.78
N PHE A 361 -13.70 -4.14 -15.86
CA PHE A 361 -14.07 -5.51 -16.17
C PHE A 361 -15.18 -5.59 -17.25
N THR A 362 -16.16 -4.68 -17.19
CA THR A 362 -17.23 -4.61 -18.17
C THR A 362 -16.70 -4.27 -19.56
N GLU A 363 -15.78 -3.33 -19.69
CA GLU A 363 -15.11 -3.00 -20.95
C GLU A 363 -14.27 -4.16 -21.48
N LEU A 364 -13.51 -4.82 -20.62
CA LEU A 364 -12.70 -5.97 -21.00
C LEU A 364 -13.55 -7.13 -21.49
N LYS A 365 -14.67 -7.43 -20.82
CA LYS A 365 -15.58 -8.49 -21.25
C LYS A 365 -16.08 -8.24 -22.67
N ARG A 366 -16.46 -7.01 -22.99
CA ARG A 366 -16.86 -6.63 -24.35
C ARG A 366 -15.71 -6.82 -25.35
N LYS A 367 -14.48 -6.43 -24.98
CA LYS A 367 -13.29 -6.54 -25.85
C LYS A 367 -12.91 -8.01 -26.14
N PHE A 368 -12.97 -8.88 -25.14
CA PHE A 368 -12.58 -10.29 -25.27
C PHE A 368 -13.67 -11.17 -25.93
N HIS A 369 -14.92 -10.70 -25.99
CA HIS A 369 -16.05 -11.42 -26.57
C HIS A 369 -16.65 -10.69 -27.78
N ALA A 370 -15.98 -9.62 -28.27
CA ALA A 370 -16.30 -9.05 -29.56
C ALA A 370 -15.97 -10.09 -30.65
N PRO A 371 -16.90 -10.34 -31.63
CA PRO A 371 -16.72 -11.33 -32.66
C PRO A 371 -15.53 -11.03 -33.57
#